data_e7d3dcdcd269ad9945eff3ad92c973a6
#
_entry.id   e7d3dcdcd269ad9945eff3ad92c973a6
#
_cell.length_a   1.000
_cell.length_b   1.000
_cell.length_c   1.000
_cell.angle_alpha   90.00
_cell.angle_beta   90.00
_cell.angle_gamma   90.00
#
_symmetry.space_group_name_H-M   'P 1'
#
loop_
_entity.id
_entity.type
_entity.pdbx_description
1 polymer ?
#
loop_
_entity_poly.entity_id
_entity_poly.type
_entity_poly.pdbx_seq_one_letter_code
_entity_poly.pdbx_strand_id
1 'polypeptide(L)' 'VPGGTWTAGRSYQVGDTVTYAGSSYRCRQAHTAIAGWEPPNVPALWQQI' A
#
# COMPACT_ATOMS: atom_id res chain seq x y z
N VAL A 1 3.42 -0.68 -13.00
CA VAL A 1 4.43 0.17 -12.42
C VAL A 1 4.13 0.40 -10.95
N PRO A 2 5.05 0.01 -10.09
CA PRO A 2 4.88 0.31 -8.69
C PRO A 2 4.93 1.82 -8.47
N GLY A 3 4.34 2.26 -7.40
CA GLY A 3 4.35 3.66 -7.07
C GLY A 3 3.03 4.33 -7.29
N GLY A 4 3.03 5.62 -7.11
CA GLY A 4 1.81 6.40 -7.13
C GLY A 4 1.18 6.44 -5.76
N THR A 5 0.05 7.13 -5.66
CA THR A 5 -0.65 7.32 -4.40
C THR A 5 -1.51 6.10 -4.10
N TRP A 6 -1.51 5.67 -2.83
CA TRP A 6 -2.40 4.60 -2.41
C TRP A 6 -3.85 4.95 -2.71
N THR A 7 -4.60 3.99 -3.25
CA THR A 7 -5.99 4.18 -3.63
C THR A 7 -6.80 2.95 -3.21
N ALA A 8 -7.92 3.18 -2.55
CA ALA A 8 -8.83 2.10 -2.21
C ALA A 8 -9.46 1.51 -3.48
N GLY A 9 -9.69 0.21 -3.47
CA GLY A 9 -10.27 -0.50 -4.60
C GLY A 9 -9.27 -0.97 -5.65
N ARG A 10 -8.01 -0.69 -5.44
CA ARG A 10 -6.95 -1.06 -6.36
C ARG A 10 -6.23 -2.31 -5.86
N SER A 11 -5.86 -3.20 -6.79
CA SER A 11 -5.10 -4.40 -6.45
C SER A 11 -3.61 -4.07 -6.39
N TYR A 12 -2.94 -4.61 -5.38
CA TYR A 12 -1.51 -4.45 -5.21
C TYR A 12 -0.85 -5.81 -5.05
N GLN A 13 0.38 -5.91 -5.49
CA GLN A 13 1.16 -7.13 -5.42
C GLN A 13 2.40 -6.91 -4.56
N VAL A 14 3.01 -8.02 -4.14
CA VAL A 14 4.24 -7.96 -3.36
C VAL A 14 5.28 -7.16 -4.14
N GLY A 15 5.89 -6.20 -3.47
CA GLY A 15 6.90 -5.36 -4.08
C GLY A 15 6.38 -4.04 -4.64
N ASP A 16 5.05 -3.89 -4.73
CA ASP A 16 4.50 -2.61 -5.17
C ASP A 16 4.79 -1.53 -4.12
N THR A 17 5.07 -0.34 -4.59
CA THR A 17 5.31 0.80 -3.70
C THR A 17 4.25 1.85 -3.93
N VAL A 18 3.86 2.51 -2.85
CA VAL A 18 2.88 3.61 -2.91
C VAL A 18 3.33 4.72 -1.98
N THR A 19 2.77 5.91 -2.18
CA THR A 19 2.92 7.00 -1.24
C THR A 19 1.59 7.25 -0.55
N TYR A 20 1.66 7.51 0.75
CA TYR A 20 0.47 7.85 1.52
C TYR A 20 0.88 8.76 2.66
N ALA A 21 0.17 9.88 2.81
CA ALA A 21 0.42 10.86 3.86
C ALA A 21 1.89 11.32 3.91
N GLY A 22 2.51 11.44 2.75
CA GLY A 22 3.89 11.90 2.65
C GLY A 22 4.96 10.84 2.91
N SER A 23 4.55 9.60 3.15
CA SER A 23 5.49 8.50 3.38
C SER A 23 5.38 7.48 2.26
N SER A 24 6.46 6.75 2.03
CA SER A 24 6.47 5.68 1.03
C SER A 24 6.28 4.35 1.73
N TYR A 25 5.52 3.47 1.10
CA TYR A 25 5.23 2.14 1.63
C TYR A 25 5.44 1.10 0.55
N ARG A 26 5.85 -0.08 0.98
CA ARG A 26 6.04 -1.22 0.09
C ARG A 26 5.06 -2.32 0.46
N CYS A 27 4.38 -2.87 -0.54
CA CYS A 27 3.42 -3.94 -0.31
C CYS A 27 4.14 -5.22 0.12
N ARG A 28 3.68 -5.79 1.22
CA ARG A 28 4.27 -7.02 1.78
C ARG A 28 3.51 -8.25 1.38
N GLN A 29 2.27 -8.11 0.97
CA GLN A 29 1.43 -9.24 0.60
C GLN A 29 0.43 -8.78 -0.45
N ALA A 30 0.25 -9.58 -1.50
CA ALA A 30 -0.69 -9.25 -2.55
C ALA A 30 -2.11 -9.18 -1.97
N HIS A 31 -2.80 -8.10 -2.28
CA HIS A 31 -4.16 -7.89 -1.79
C HIS A 31 -4.84 -6.79 -2.59
N THR A 32 -6.14 -6.66 -2.41
CA THR A 32 -6.90 -5.54 -2.95
C THR A 32 -7.11 -4.52 -1.83
N ALA A 33 -6.71 -3.28 -2.08
CA ALA A 33 -6.91 -2.22 -1.10
C ALA A 33 -8.39 -1.94 -0.91
N ILE A 34 -8.80 -1.76 0.33
CA ILE A 34 -10.17 -1.38 0.65
C ILE A 34 -10.14 -0.16 1.57
N ALA A 35 -11.27 0.51 1.67
CA ALA A 35 -11.41 1.66 2.57
C ALA A 35 -11.09 1.22 4.00
N GLY A 36 -10.26 1.97 4.69
CA GLY A 36 -9.83 1.62 6.04
C GLY A 36 -8.54 0.81 6.08
N TRP A 37 -8.04 0.35 4.94
CA TRP A 37 -6.79 -0.42 4.87
C TRP A 37 -5.63 0.44 4.38
N GLU A 38 -5.59 1.68 4.82
CA GLU A 38 -4.48 2.56 4.51
C GLU A 38 -3.17 1.99 5.04
N PRO A 39 -2.04 2.26 4.38
CA PRO A 39 -0.77 1.66 4.77
C PRO A 39 -0.43 1.75 6.27
N PRO A 40 -0.62 2.89 6.96
CA PRO A 40 -0.31 2.95 8.38
C PRO A 40 -1.21 2.08 9.24
N ASN A 41 -2.43 1.77 8.77
CA ASN A 41 -3.40 0.99 9.53
C ASN A 41 -3.21 -0.51 9.39
N VAL A 42 -2.49 -0.94 8.36
CA VAL A 42 -2.28 -2.38 8.09
C VAL A 42 -0.80 -2.66 7.86
N PRO A 43 0.00 -2.57 8.92
CA PRO A 43 1.45 -2.79 8.78
C PRO A 43 1.80 -4.20 8.33
N ALA A 44 0.89 -5.16 8.47
CA ALA A 44 1.11 -6.50 7.97
C ALA A 44 1.08 -6.56 6.45
N LEU A 45 0.43 -5.61 5.80
CA LEU A 45 0.33 -5.55 4.34
C LEU A 45 1.30 -4.55 3.72
N TRP A 46 1.73 -3.56 4.49
CA TRP A 46 2.59 -2.49 3.99
C TRP A 46 3.75 -2.27 4.95
N GLN A 47 4.92 -2.05 4.37
CA GLN A 47 6.11 -1.70 5.14
C GLN A 47 6.57 -0.30 4.73
N GLN A 48 6.76 0.55 5.71
CA GLN A 48 7.26 1.89 5.45
C GLN A 48 8.73 1.81 5.04
N ILE A 49 9.05 2.52 4.01
CA ILE A 49 10.42 2.58 3.50
C ILE A 49 10.97 4.00 3.50
#